data_8ce07b115f4cf4943c8794e32f149150
#
_entry.id   8ce07b115f4cf4943c8794e32f149150
#
_cell.length_a   1.000
_cell.length_b   1.000
_cell.length_c   1.000
_cell.angle_alpha   90.00
_cell.angle_beta   90.00
_cell.angle_gamma   90.00
#
_symmetry.space_group_name_H-M   'P 1'
#
loop_
_entity.id
_entity.type
_entity.pdbx_description
1 polymer ?
#
loop_
_entity_poly.entity_id
_entity_poly.type
_entity_poly.pdbx_seq_one_letter_code
_entity_poly.pdbx_strand_id
1 'polypeptide(L)'
;LSLKDKKVKNFMHDPEDPVSLPGNGVTCIYKDLSGNIWLGTDRGLALFNPEAENFIHFHHSEDGVPHTVFDIRQFDGNKLWIAMEFGGIAILDLTQRMFLSPDQVRFQYIKEGDDEYSLSNSTVRCLFQDSFKNVWAGMWGGGINFLSHESSYFNVYSYSPIQHSGSSLNNKTASSVCVARDGKLWIGTDGGGI
;
A
#
# COMPACT_ATOMS: atom_id res chain seq x y z
N LEU A 1 -9.82 -7.84 20.37
CA LEU A 1 -11.05 -7.73 21.19
C LEU A 1 -11.80 -9.06 21.15
N SER A 2 -11.88 -9.79 22.25
CA SER A 2 -12.80 -10.92 22.36
C SER A 2 -14.21 -10.38 22.63
N LEU A 3 -15.13 -10.54 21.68
CA LEU A 3 -16.53 -10.12 21.86
C LEU A 3 -17.24 -10.92 22.97
N LYS A 4 -16.76 -12.13 23.30
CA LYS A 4 -17.31 -12.94 24.38
C LYS A 4 -16.88 -12.45 25.77
N ASP A 5 -15.61 -12.06 25.91
CA ASP A 5 -15.02 -11.72 27.22
C ASP A 5 -14.77 -10.23 27.41
N LYS A 6 -15.04 -9.40 26.40
CA LYS A 6 -14.78 -7.95 26.37
C LYS A 6 -13.32 -7.58 26.75
N LYS A 7 -12.37 -8.52 26.54
CA LYS A 7 -10.95 -8.28 26.80
C LYS A 7 -10.31 -7.58 25.61
N VAL A 8 -9.55 -6.51 25.89
CA VAL A 8 -8.72 -5.82 24.93
C VAL A 8 -7.28 -6.27 25.14
N LYS A 9 -6.64 -6.75 24.08
CA LYS A 9 -5.19 -7.00 24.06
C LYS A 9 -4.53 -5.88 23.25
N ASN A 10 -3.49 -5.28 23.82
CA ASN A 10 -2.67 -4.28 23.16
C ASN A 10 -1.35 -4.90 22.74
N PHE A 11 -0.92 -4.64 21.51
CA PHE A 11 0.39 -5.02 20.98
C PHE A 11 1.20 -3.74 20.77
N MET A 12 2.42 -3.73 21.26
CA MET A 12 3.32 -2.58 21.17
C MET A 12 4.67 -3.02 20.60
N HIS A 13 5.37 -2.05 20.03
CA HIS A 13 6.79 -2.25 19.68
C HIS A 13 7.63 -2.33 20.93
N ASP A 14 8.50 -3.34 20.98
CA ASP A 14 9.53 -3.52 21.98
C ASP A 14 10.87 -3.72 21.26
N PRO A 15 11.85 -2.82 21.39
CA PRO A 15 13.12 -2.93 20.69
C PRO A 15 13.96 -4.16 21.11
N GLU A 16 13.68 -4.74 22.27
CA GLU A 16 14.37 -5.95 22.78
C GLU A 16 13.66 -7.25 22.31
N ASP A 17 12.43 -7.14 21.77
CA ASP A 17 11.66 -8.28 21.27
C ASP A 17 11.53 -8.22 19.75
N PRO A 18 12.32 -9.02 18.98
CA PRO A 18 12.31 -9.01 17.52
C PRO A 18 11.02 -9.50 16.88
N VAL A 19 10.11 -10.06 17.65
CA VAL A 19 8.78 -10.51 17.17
C VAL A 19 7.63 -9.63 17.67
N SER A 20 7.94 -8.53 18.35
CA SER A 20 6.97 -7.47 18.66
C SER A 20 6.54 -6.72 17.39
N LEU A 21 5.66 -5.70 17.47
CA LEU A 21 5.37 -4.83 16.33
C LEU A 21 6.64 -4.15 15.80
N PRO A 22 6.82 -3.98 14.46
CA PRO A 22 7.96 -3.22 13.93
C PRO A 22 8.01 -1.78 14.40
N GLY A 23 6.85 -1.15 14.57
CA GLY A 23 6.68 0.21 15.05
C GLY A 23 5.30 0.44 15.64
N ASN A 24 5.14 1.46 16.48
CA ASN A 24 3.86 1.78 17.14
C ASN A 24 2.91 2.59 16.25
N GLY A 25 3.39 3.16 15.16
CA GLY A 25 2.58 3.86 14.17
C GLY A 25 1.95 2.89 13.16
N VAL A 26 0.85 2.22 13.54
CA VAL A 26 0.09 1.35 12.62
C VAL A 26 -0.73 2.20 11.68
N THR A 27 -0.41 2.17 10.39
CA THR A 27 -1.02 2.99 9.33
C THR A 27 -2.17 2.30 8.63
N CYS A 28 -2.06 0.98 8.42
CA CYS A 28 -3.09 0.16 7.80
C CYS A 28 -3.08 -1.28 8.33
N ILE A 29 -4.23 -1.94 8.23
CA ILE A 29 -4.41 -3.36 8.51
C ILE A 29 -5.17 -3.96 7.33
N TYR A 30 -4.64 -5.06 6.80
CA TYR A 30 -5.22 -5.74 5.65
C TYR A 30 -5.33 -7.25 5.90
N LYS A 31 -6.50 -7.82 5.59
CA LYS A 31 -6.71 -9.26 5.59
C LYS A 31 -6.63 -9.78 4.17
N ASP A 32 -5.67 -10.67 3.88
CA ASP A 32 -5.53 -11.30 2.57
C ASP A 32 -6.62 -12.37 2.31
N LEU A 33 -6.69 -12.86 1.06
CA LEU A 33 -7.68 -13.86 0.65
C LEU A 33 -7.50 -15.21 1.36
N SER A 34 -6.31 -15.50 1.89
CA SER A 34 -6.02 -16.68 2.70
C SER A 34 -6.35 -16.49 4.18
N GLY A 35 -6.78 -15.28 4.57
CA GLY A 35 -7.16 -14.96 5.95
C GLY A 35 -6.02 -14.43 6.82
N ASN A 36 -4.83 -14.26 6.30
CA ASN A 36 -3.70 -13.70 7.04
C ASN A 36 -3.91 -12.19 7.27
N ILE A 37 -3.45 -11.68 8.42
CA ILE A 37 -3.55 -10.28 8.80
C ILE A 37 -2.18 -9.62 8.60
N TRP A 38 -2.12 -8.70 7.66
CA TRP A 38 -0.97 -7.88 7.37
C TRP A 38 -1.11 -6.50 8.01
N LEU A 39 0.00 -5.96 8.49
CA LEU A 39 0.06 -4.64 9.12
C LEU A 39 1.10 -3.78 8.41
N GLY A 40 0.68 -2.59 8.00
CA GLY A 40 1.58 -1.52 7.63
C GLY A 40 1.88 -0.66 8.85
N THR A 41 3.15 -0.35 9.08
CA THR A 41 3.59 0.49 10.18
C THR A 41 4.50 1.61 9.69
N ASP A 42 4.81 2.55 10.56
CA ASP A 42 5.83 3.59 10.35
C ASP A 42 7.26 3.01 10.22
N ARG A 43 7.43 1.70 10.46
CA ARG A 43 8.71 0.98 10.36
C ARG A 43 8.62 -0.28 9.52
N GLY A 44 7.66 -0.39 8.62
CA GLY A 44 7.60 -1.45 7.64
C GLY A 44 6.40 -2.36 7.70
N LEU A 45 6.54 -3.51 7.04
CA LEU A 45 5.52 -4.52 6.83
C LEU A 45 5.65 -5.65 7.84
N ALA A 46 4.53 -6.03 8.45
CA ALA A 46 4.46 -7.19 9.33
C ALA A 46 3.27 -8.09 9.00
N LEU A 47 3.43 -9.37 9.34
CA LEU A 47 2.38 -10.36 9.32
C LEU A 47 2.10 -10.81 10.76
N PHE A 48 0.84 -10.76 11.16
CA PHE A 48 0.42 -11.27 12.46
C PHE A 48 0.38 -12.81 12.48
N ASN A 49 1.03 -13.41 13.48
CA ASN A 49 0.94 -14.82 13.77
C ASN A 49 -0.06 -15.05 14.93
N PRO A 50 -1.28 -15.56 14.64
CA PRO A 50 -2.31 -15.71 15.67
C PRO A 50 -2.02 -16.81 16.69
N GLU A 51 -1.21 -17.81 16.35
CA GLU A 51 -0.89 -18.92 17.26
C GLU A 51 0.11 -18.49 18.33
N ALA A 52 1.15 -17.76 17.92
CA ALA A 52 2.17 -17.24 18.84
C ALA A 52 1.81 -15.85 19.38
N GLU A 53 0.77 -15.20 18.83
CA GLU A 53 0.33 -13.84 19.15
C GLU A 53 1.47 -12.81 19.03
N ASN A 54 2.27 -12.94 17.97
CA ASN A 54 3.43 -12.09 17.65
C ASN A 54 3.46 -11.71 16.17
N PHE A 55 4.53 -11.08 15.70
CA PHE A 55 4.65 -10.55 14.35
C PHE A 55 5.88 -11.09 13.63
N ILE A 56 5.72 -11.36 12.34
CA ILE A 56 6.79 -11.70 11.43
C ILE A 56 7.08 -10.45 10.61
N HIS A 57 8.32 -9.94 10.68
CA HIS A 57 8.74 -8.74 9.95
C HIS A 57 9.23 -9.10 8.56
N PHE A 58 8.91 -8.27 7.57
CA PHE A 58 9.38 -8.42 6.20
C PHE A 58 10.26 -7.25 5.79
N HIS A 59 11.47 -7.55 5.34
CA HIS A 59 12.37 -6.56 4.75
C HIS A 59 11.91 -6.27 3.32
N HIS A 60 11.16 -5.19 3.14
CA HIS A 60 10.45 -4.82 1.92
C HIS A 60 11.07 -3.63 1.17
N SER A 61 12.30 -3.23 1.51
CA SER A 61 13.02 -2.15 0.85
C SER A 61 14.35 -2.61 0.28
N GLU A 62 14.71 -2.13 -0.92
CA GLU A 62 15.99 -2.45 -1.56
C GLU A 62 17.17 -1.74 -0.90
N ASP A 63 16.95 -0.58 -0.32
CA ASP A 63 17.97 0.23 0.37
C ASP A 63 18.23 -0.24 1.80
N GLY A 64 17.48 -1.24 2.29
CA GLY A 64 17.59 -1.76 3.65
C GLY A 64 17.01 -0.83 4.72
N VAL A 65 16.41 0.30 4.32
CA VAL A 65 15.75 1.23 5.24
C VAL A 65 14.27 0.86 5.37
N PRO A 66 13.73 0.68 6.59
CA PRO A 66 12.31 0.43 6.75
C PRO A 66 11.51 1.70 6.39
N HIS A 67 10.71 1.63 5.32
CA HIS A 67 9.80 2.70 4.90
C HIS A 67 8.44 2.55 5.57
N THR A 68 7.78 3.67 5.83
CA THR A 68 6.37 3.67 6.25
C THR A 68 5.52 3.01 5.18
N VAL A 69 4.72 2.03 5.57
CA VAL A 69 3.73 1.37 4.69
C VAL A 69 2.38 2.06 4.88
N PHE A 70 1.83 2.68 3.83
CA PHE A 70 0.57 3.42 3.92
C PHE A 70 -0.67 2.60 3.53
N ASP A 71 -0.54 1.68 2.59
CA ASP A 71 -1.65 0.83 2.16
C ASP A 71 -1.14 -0.55 1.72
N ILE A 72 -2.01 -1.55 1.88
CA ILE A 72 -1.74 -2.93 1.50
C ILE A 72 -2.96 -3.47 0.79
N ARG A 73 -2.78 -4.00 -0.44
CA ARG A 73 -3.86 -4.60 -1.23
C ARG A 73 -3.39 -5.90 -1.87
N GLN A 74 -4.29 -6.85 -2.03
CA GLN A 74 -4.03 -8.05 -2.80
C GLN A 74 -4.71 -7.93 -4.17
N PHE A 75 -3.89 -7.97 -5.23
CA PHE A 75 -4.34 -7.95 -6.62
C PHE A 75 -3.83 -9.22 -7.33
N ASP A 76 -4.44 -9.55 -8.46
CA ASP A 76 -4.05 -10.67 -9.32
C ASP A 76 -3.88 -12.01 -8.57
N GLY A 77 -4.80 -12.30 -7.66
CA GLY A 77 -4.86 -13.53 -6.90
C GLY A 77 -3.79 -13.65 -5.81
N ASN A 78 -2.51 -13.77 -6.15
CA ASN A 78 -1.44 -14.06 -5.18
C ASN A 78 -0.44 -12.92 -4.97
N LYS A 79 -0.68 -11.72 -5.52
CA LYS A 79 0.24 -10.59 -5.39
C LYS A 79 -0.26 -9.59 -4.35
N LEU A 80 0.56 -9.36 -3.33
CA LEU A 80 0.34 -8.32 -2.33
C LEU A 80 1.09 -7.07 -2.77
N TRP A 81 0.35 -5.98 -2.96
CA TRP A 81 0.88 -4.68 -3.34
C TRP A 81 0.95 -3.79 -2.11
N ILE A 82 2.11 -3.19 -1.88
CA ILE A 82 2.44 -2.43 -0.68
C ILE A 82 2.82 -1.01 -1.09
N ALA A 83 2.00 -0.03 -0.70
CA ALA A 83 2.26 1.39 -0.92
C ALA A 83 3.17 1.94 0.17
N MET A 84 4.25 2.62 -0.22
CA MET A 84 5.29 3.05 0.72
C MET A 84 5.60 4.54 0.62
N GLU A 85 6.10 5.07 1.73
CA GLU A 85 6.77 6.36 1.78
C GLU A 85 8.18 6.22 1.18
N PHE A 86 8.54 7.06 0.21
CA PHE A 86 9.83 7.09 -0.51
C PHE A 86 10.26 5.79 -1.22
N GLY A 87 9.49 4.70 -1.09
CA GLY A 87 9.81 3.39 -1.65
C GLY A 87 9.01 3.01 -2.89
N GLY A 88 8.02 3.83 -3.30
CA GLY A 88 7.09 3.50 -4.37
C GLY A 88 6.11 2.39 -3.99
N ILE A 89 6.00 1.37 -4.84
CA ILE A 89 5.17 0.19 -4.61
C ILE A 89 6.09 -1.03 -4.56
N ALA A 90 6.00 -1.81 -3.49
CA ALA A 90 6.58 -3.14 -3.43
C ALA A 90 5.49 -4.20 -3.72
N ILE A 91 5.84 -5.23 -4.47
CA ILE A 91 4.95 -6.33 -4.83
C ILE A 91 5.56 -7.63 -4.30
N LEU A 92 4.81 -8.29 -3.42
CA LEU A 92 5.14 -9.60 -2.88
C LEU A 92 4.28 -10.67 -3.54
N ASP A 93 4.93 -11.66 -4.15
CA ASP A 93 4.25 -12.89 -4.56
C ASP A 93 4.05 -13.79 -3.33
N LEU A 94 2.81 -13.97 -2.91
CA LEU A 94 2.46 -14.72 -1.71
C LEU A 94 2.78 -16.22 -1.82
N THR A 95 2.99 -16.76 -3.03
CA THR A 95 3.41 -18.15 -3.22
C THR A 95 4.81 -18.39 -2.68
N GLN A 96 5.71 -17.40 -2.76
CA GLN A 96 7.08 -17.51 -2.23
C GLN A 96 7.09 -17.70 -0.72
N ARG A 97 6.18 -17.05 0.00
CA ARG A 97 6.12 -17.06 1.47
C ARG A 97 5.95 -18.46 2.06
N MET A 98 5.33 -19.37 1.33
CA MET A 98 5.10 -20.76 1.80
C MET A 98 6.38 -21.57 1.94
N PHE A 99 7.46 -21.16 1.28
CA PHE A 99 8.69 -21.94 1.13
C PHE A 99 9.94 -21.25 1.65
N LEU A 100 9.86 -19.93 1.95
CA LEU A 100 11.02 -19.11 2.31
C LEU A 100 10.82 -18.47 3.68
N SER A 101 11.94 -18.28 4.41
CA SER A 101 11.95 -17.39 5.56
C SER A 101 11.76 -15.93 5.12
N PRO A 102 11.30 -15.03 6.00
CA PRO A 102 11.08 -13.61 5.65
C PRO A 102 12.27 -12.95 4.95
N ASP A 103 13.50 -13.28 5.35
CA ASP A 103 14.75 -12.73 4.79
C ASP A 103 15.05 -13.24 3.36
N GLN A 104 14.45 -14.35 2.95
CA GLN A 104 14.64 -14.95 1.63
C GLN A 104 13.58 -14.52 0.63
N VAL A 105 12.49 -13.91 1.10
CA VAL A 105 11.41 -13.40 0.25
C VAL A 105 11.93 -12.25 -0.60
N ARG A 106 11.55 -12.25 -1.89
CA ARG A 106 11.93 -11.19 -2.83
C ARG A 106 10.72 -10.37 -3.22
N PHE A 107 10.91 -9.06 -3.25
CA PHE A 107 9.92 -8.10 -3.72
C PHE A 107 10.28 -7.63 -5.12
N GLN A 108 9.26 -7.36 -5.92
CA GLN A 108 9.36 -6.55 -7.13
C GLN A 108 9.01 -5.11 -6.77
N TYR A 109 9.61 -4.12 -7.44
CA TYR A 109 9.40 -2.71 -7.13
C TYR A 109 8.94 -1.95 -8.36
N ILE A 110 8.01 -1.02 -8.15
CA ILE A 110 7.65 0.03 -9.09
C ILE A 110 8.02 1.35 -8.42
N LYS A 111 8.94 2.08 -9.03
CA LYS A 111 9.56 3.29 -8.46
C LYS A 111 9.26 4.53 -9.28
N GLU A 112 9.55 5.69 -8.70
CA GLU A 112 9.59 6.97 -9.40
C GLU A 112 10.65 6.95 -10.50
N GLY A 113 10.33 7.57 -11.65
CA GLY A 113 11.23 7.69 -12.78
C GLY A 113 10.63 8.54 -13.90
N ASP A 114 11.38 8.69 -14.98
CA ASP A 114 11.01 9.53 -16.12
C ASP A 114 10.41 8.72 -17.29
N ASP A 115 10.28 7.41 -17.15
CA ASP A 115 9.73 6.55 -18.19
C ASP A 115 8.24 6.21 -17.95
N GLU A 116 7.61 5.66 -18.97
CA GLU A 116 6.18 5.30 -18.96
C GLU A 116 5.82 4.10 -18.04
N TYR A 117 6.83 3.44 -17.46
CA TYR A 117 6.68 2.33 -16.51
C TYR A 117 6.87 2.77 -15.07
N SER A 118 7.20 4.04 -14.87
CA SER A 118 7.57 4.60 -13.58
C SER A 118 6.44 5.38 -12.93
N LEU A 119 6.54 5.51 -11.61
CA LEU A 119 5.63 6.37 -10.84
C LEU A 119 6.03 7.83 -10.97
N SER A 120 5.05 8.72 -10.85
CA SER A 120 5.25 10.18 -10.86
C SER A 120 5.86 10.74 -9.57
N ASN A 121 5.94 9.93 -8.51
CA ASN A 121 6.52 10.30 -7.21
C ASN A 121 6.86 9.03 -6.41
N SER A 122 7.86 9.11 -5.54
CA SER A 122 8.31 7.98 -4.72
C SER A 122 7.39 7.63 -3.55
N THR A 123 6.45 8.50 -3.18
CA THR A 123 5.54 8.26 -2.05
C THR A 123 4.13 7.95 -2.52
N VAL A 124 3.69 6.70 -2.28
CA VAL A 124 2.36 6.20 -2.60
C VAL A 124 1.51 6.13 -1.33
N ARG A 125 0.31 6.77 -1.35
CA ARG A 125 -0.58 6.87 -0.19
C ARG A 125 -1.67 5.82 -0.15
N CYS A 126 -2.19 5.44 -1.31
CA CYS A 126 -3.28 4.48 -1.42
C CYS A 126 -3.23 3.73 -2.73
N LEU A 127 -3.79 2.53 -2.74
CA LEU A 127 -3.94 1.64 -3.89
C LEU A 127 -5.38 1.22 -4.04
N PHE A 128 -5.85 1.17 -5.28
CA PHE A 128 -7.18 0.70 -5.60
C PHE A 128 -7.15 -0.11 -6.91
N GLN A 129 -7.92 -1.20 -6.98
CA GLN A 129 -8.15 -1.94 -8.23
C GLN A 129 -9.62 -1.80 -8.62
N ASP A 130 -9.88 -1.36 -9.85
CA ASP A 130 -11.23 -1.24 -10.39
C ASP A 130 -11.79 -2.59 -10.90
N SER A 131 -13.05 -2.59 -11.36
CA SER A 131 -13.72 -3.79 -11.88
C SER A 131 -13.12 -4.33 -13.17
N PHE A 132 -12.32 -3.51 -13.88
CA PHE A 132 -11.58 -3.89 -15.08
C PHE A 132 -10.17 -4.37 -14.76
N LYS A 133 -9.83 -4.51 -13.47
CA LYS A 133 -8.52 -4.89 -12.94
C LYS A 133 -7.41 -3.86 -13.18
N ASN A 134 -7.76 -2.63 -13.54
CA ASN A 134 -6.78 -1.56 -13.57
C ASN A 134 -6.39 -1.17 -12.15
N VAL A 135 -5.14 -0.76 -11.96
CA VAL A 135 -4.62 -0.30 -10.67
C VAL A 135 -4.47 1.21 -10.66
N TRP A 136 -4.99 1.83 -9.61
CA TRP A 136 -4.92 3.25 -9.33
C TRP A 136 -4.06 3.47 -8.09
N ALA A 137 -3.04 4.31 -8.19
CA ALA A 137 -2.15 4.67 -7.11
C ALA A 137 -2.23 6.17 -6.82
N GLY A 138 -2.69 6.53 -5.63
CA GLY A 138 -2.70 7.91 -5.15
C GLY A 138 -1.35 8.30 -4.58
N MET A 139 -0.79 9.42 -5.06
CA MET A 139 0.57 9.85 -4.75
C MET A 139 0.59 11.02 -3.78
N TRP A 140 1.66 11.13 -3.01
CA TRP A 140 1.93 12.34 -2.22
C TRP A 140 2.56 13.41 -3.11
N GLY A 141 1.77 14.40 -3.52
CA GLY A 141 2.24 15.50 -4.37
C GLY A 141 2.40 15.15 -5.86
N GLY A 142 2.20 13.87 -6.26
CA GLY A 142 2.34 13.38 -7.63
C GLY A 142 1.02 13.13 -8.37
N GLY A 143 -0.13 13.46 -7.78
CA GLY A 143 -1.44 13.20 -8.37
C GLY A 143 -1.86 11.74 -8.27
N ILE A 144 -2.31 11.17 -9.39
CA ILE A 144 -2.71 9.77 -9.50
C ILE A 144 -1.96 9.10 -10.64
N ASN A 145 -1.46 7.90 -10.39
CA ASN A 145 -0.94 7.00 -11.40
C ASN A 145 -1.96 5.91 -11.71
N PHE A 146 -2.20 5.67 -12.97
CA PHE A 146 -3.13 4.68 -13.48
C PHE A 146 -2.39 3.65 -14.31
N LEU A 147 -2.42 2.39 -13.87
CA LEU A 147 -1.90 1.24 -14.60
C LEU A 147 -3.07 0.47 -15.20
N SER A 148 -3.18 0.48 -16.52
CA SER A 148 -4.16 -0.34 -17.24
C SER A 148 -3.80 -1.82 -17.15
N HIS A 149 -4.81 -2.68 -16.94
CA HIS A 149 -4.62 -4.14 -16.98
C HIS A 149 -4.17 -4.65 -18.36
N GLU A 150 -4.59 -3.96 -19.42
CA GLU A 150 -4.25 -4.30 -20.81
C GLU A 150 -2.91 -3.71 -21.29
N SER A 151 -2.35 -2.75 -20.56
CA SER A 151 -1.07 -2.10 -20.88
C SER A 151 -0.15 -2.11 -19.68
N SER A 152 1.14 -2.11 -19.93
CA SER A 152 2.16 -2.02 -18.87
C SER A 152 2.50 -0.58 -18.49
N TYR A 153 1.78 0.43 -19.03
CA TYR A 153 2.10 1.85 -18.86
C TYR A 153 1.30 2.49 -17.74
N PHE A 154 1.92 3.41 -17.01
CA PHE A 154 1.21 4.29 -16.09
C PHE A 154 0.74 5.56 -16.80
N ASN A 155 -0.54 5.90 -16.64
CA ASN A 155 -1.06 7.21 -16.97
C ASN A 155 -1.10 8.06 -15.69
N VAL A 156 -0.65 9.31 -15.79
CA VAL A 156 -0.59 10.23 -14.64
C VAL A 156 -1.70 11.28 -14.77
N TYR A 157 -2.53 11.39 -13.73
CA TYR A 157 -3.49 12.48 -13.55
C TYR A 157 -2.95 13.42 -12.48
N SER A 158 -2.57 14.63 -12.88
CA SER A 158 -1.93 15.59 -12.01
C SER A 158 -2.81 16.81 -11.72
N TYR A 159 -2.45 17.55 -10.68
CA TYR A 159 -3.02 18.87 -10.39
C TYR A 159 -2.51 19.88 -11.41
N SER A 160 -3.41 20.70 -11.93
CA SER A 160 -3.06 21.86 -12.77
C SER A 160 -3.73 23.12 -12.22
N PRO A 161 -2.97 24.14 -11.79
CA PRO A 161 -3.54 25.39 -11.30
C PRO A 161 -4.17 26.25 -12.41
N ILE A 162 -3.91 25.92 -13.69
CA ILE A 162 -4.32 26.75 -14.84
C ILE A 162 -5.48 26.16 -15.62
N GLN A 163 -5.75 24.86 -15.47
CA GLN A 163 -6.84 24.19 -16.20
C GLN A 163 -7.99 23.82 -15.27
N HIS A 164 -9.09 24.53 -15.36
CA HIS A 164 -10.40 24.07 -14.90
C HIS A 164 -11.02 23.08 -15.93
N SER A 165 -10.21 22.28 -16.59
CA SER A 165 -10.71 21.18 -17.40
C SER A 165 -11.06 20.03 -16.45
N GLY A 166 -12.22 19.39 -16.62
CA GLY A 166 -12.70 18.29 -15.77
C GLY A 166 -11.83 17.03 -15.73
N SER A 167 -10.56 17.13 -16.13
CA SER A 167 -9.54 16.08 -16.15
C SER A 167 -8.35 16.34 -15.22
N SER A 168 -8.33 17.43 -14.44
CA SER A 168 -7.26 17.69 -13.48
C SER A 168 -7.74 17.51 -12.04
N LEU A 169 -6.82 17.07 -11.17
CA LEU A 169 -7.09 17.01 -9.74
C LEU A 169 -7.17 18.43 -9.14
N ASN A 170 -7.95 18.59 -8.09
CA ASN A 170 -8.10 19.83 -7.35
C ASN A 170 -6.97 20.08 -6.32
N ASN A 171 -6.14 19.05 -6.04
CA ASN A 171 -4.97 19.13 -5.17
C ASN A 171 -3.89 18.15 -5.63
N LYS A 172 -2.63 18.40 -5.25
CA LYS A 172 -1.46 17.60 -5.62
C LYS A 172 -1.41 16.24 -4.93
N THR A 173 -2.03 16.11 -3.77
CA THR A 173 -1.98 14.90 -2.96
C THR A 173 -3.32 14.17 -3.03
N ALA A 174 -3.33 12.97 -3.60
CA ALA A 174 -4.45 12.06 -3.55
C ALA A 174 -4.29 11.12 -2.33
N SER A 175 -5.24 11.19 -1.40
CA SER A 175 -5.22 10.45 -0.14
C SER A 175 -6.07 9.18 -0.15
N SER A 176 -7.05 9.12 -1.05
CA SER A 176 -7.93 7.96 -1.21
C SER A 176 -8.50 7.88 -2.61
N VAL A 177 -8.82 6.67 -3.07
CA VAL A 177 -9.45 6.41 -4.36
C VAL A 177 -10.52 5.34 -4.17
N CYS A 178 -11.71 5.55 -4.73
CA CYS A 178 -12.75 4.53 -4.78
C CYS A 178 -13.59 4.67 -6.05
N VAL A 179 -14.27 3.59 -6.46
CA VAL A 179 -15.22 3.60 -7.56
C VAL A 179 -16.65 3.49 -7.04
N ALA A 180 -17.51 4.38 -7.49
CA ALA A 180 -18.94 4.33 -7.21
C ALA A 180 -19.63 3.21 -8.04
N ARG A 181 -20.85 2.84 -7.66
CA ARG A 181 -21.63 1.81 -8.36
C ARG A 181 -21.92 2.15 -9.83
N ASP A 182 -21.91 3.42 -10.18
CA ASP A 182 -22.11 3.93 -11.55
C ASP A 182 -20.81 3.98 -12.38
N GLY A 183 -19.70 3.46 -11.84
CA GLY A 183 -18.40 3.43 -12.51
C GLY A 183 -17.58 4.71 -12.38
N LYS A 184 -18.07 5.74 -11.70
CA LYS A 184 -17.31 6.99 -11.47
C LYS A 184 -16.22 6.78 -10.45
N LEU A 185 -15.05 7.33 -10.73
CA LEU A 185 -13.92 7.35 -9.84
C LEU A 185 -14.05 8.56 -8.89
N TRP A 186 -14.03 8.31 -7.61
CA TRP A 186 -14.00 9.32 -6.55
C TRP A 186 -12.61 9.38 -5.95
N ILE A 187 -12.07 10.57 -5.86
CA ILE A 187 -10.70 10.80 -5.41
C ILE A 187 -10.74 11.82 -4.27
N GLY A 188 -10.39 11.36 -3.08
CA GLY A 188 -10.20 12.24 -1.94
C GLY A 188 -8.81 12.85 -1.98
N THR A 189 -8.72 14.17 -1.82
CA THR A 189 -7.46 14.90 -1.84
C THR A 189 -7.18 15.58 -0.50
N ASP A 190 -5.91 15.76 -0.16
CA ASP A 190 -5.49 16.42 1.07
C ASP A 190 -5.58 17.95 0.89
N GLY A 191 -6.59 18.56 1.53
CA GLY A 191 -6.87 19.99 1.46
C GLY A 191 -7.71 20.47 0.27
N GLY A 192 -8.02 19.59 -0.72
CA GLY A 192 -8.86 19.94 -1.87
C GLY A 192 -10.29 19.35 -1.82
N GLY A 193 -10.57 18.44 -0.88
CA GLY A 193 -11.86 17.72 -0.80
C GLY A 193 -11.92 16.53 -1.76
N ILE A 194 -13.09 16.35 -2.41
CA ILE A 194 -13.37 15.26 -3.34
C ILE A 194 -13.67 15.82 -4.72
#